data_a4309482683bb74c0202140580f0e738
#
_entry.id   a4309482683bb74c0202140580f0e738
#
_cell.length_a   1.000
_cell.length_b   1.000
_cell.length_c   1.000
_cell.angle_alpha   90.00
_cell.angle_beta   90.00
_cell.angle_gamma   90.00
#
_symmetry.space_group_name_H-M   'P 1'
#
loop_
_entity.id
_entity.type
_entity.pdbx_description
1 polymer ?
#
loop_
_entity_poly.entity_id
_entity_poly.type
_entity_poly.pdbx_seq_one_letter_code
_entity_poly.pdbx_strand_id
1 'polypeptide(L)'
;METLTTVTGNTIPEPMKIVENINGKAPVGNVLVVNTGSITTKFGYYVDGEVVLDRKLEHSVEELSQFKNVMEQDKMRTKAILDALKDLGVKLEDIDIVMCRGGLFTPCITGVYNVNDDMREVLSSSRDGNHACNLSALIGDDIANEINAKREKEGLKARFGKCIAYVADPPMADEMLPECHVGGIPEFHRNTLFHALNTRAIMRKYLRDTGRKAEDTTAIICHMGGGVTISLHRGGKVIDTSHGLGGDGPITPERAGCCPPYPLIDMCFSGKYTKEEIKKKLIGHGGAVAYFGTNDMRIVEQRAQEGRPEYVVFMKAFVLNIAKYIVAQGAVVDGKVDIIILTGGVAYSKTITDAIAKKVSWVAPVKVYPGENELGSLAENGYIILAGATKIHTYNKDRIIED
;
A
#
# COMPACT_ATOMS: atom_id res chain seq x y z
N MET A 1 -27.20 -14.12 -16.67
CA MET A 1 -25.74 -14.31 -16.69
C MET A 1 -25.29 -14.43 -15.27
N GLU A 2 -24.88 -15.60 -14.85
CA GLU A 2 -24.28 -15.80 -13.51
C GLU A 2 -23.00 -15.01 -13.43
N THR A 3 -22.83 -14.28 -12.36
CA THR A 3 -21.63 -13.48 -12.09
C THR A 3 -20.42 -14.42 -12.03
N LEU A 4 -19.48 -14.24 -12.96
CA LEU A 4 -18.22 -15.01 -13.02
C LEU A 4 -17.25 -14.67 -11.86
N THR A 5 -17.68 -13.86 -10.90
CA THR A 5 -16.90 -13.50 -9.72
C THR A 5 -16.93 -14.63 -8.70
N THR A 6 -15.78 -15.21 -8.45
CA THR A 6 -15.64 -16.28 -7.45
C THR A 6 -15.27 -15.67 -6.11
N VAL A 7 -16.05 -15.97 -5.07
CA VAL A 7 -15.70 -15.61 -3.69
C VAL A 7 -14.71 -16.65 -3.17
N THR A 8 -13.44 -16.26 -3.07
CA THR A 8 -12.41 -17.06 -2.41
C THR A 8 -12.04 -16.40 -1.09
N GLY A 9 -12.07 -17.12 -0.01
CA GLY A 9 -11.67 -16.57 1.28
C GLY A 9 -11.65 -17.64 2.34
N ASN A 10 -10.65 -17.59 3.20
CA ASN A 10 -10.60 -18.41 4.40
C ASN A 10 -11.70 -17.95 5.35
N THR A 11 -12.46 -18.88 5.88
CA THR A 11 -13.23 -18.64 7.11
C THR A 11 -12.23 -18.21 8.18
N ILE A 12 -12.47 -17.06 8.80
CA ILE A 12 -11.62 -16.60 9.90
C ILE A 12 -11.82 -17.61 11.05
N PRO A 13 -10.76 -18.31 11.48
CA PRO A 13 -10.92 -19.43 12.41
C PRO A 13 -11.34 -19.01 13.81
N GLU A 14 -11.02 -17.77 14.24
CA GLU A 14 -11.41 -17.18 15.51
C GLU A 14 -11.41 -15.64 15.41
N PRO A 15 -12.19 -14.91 16.24
CA PRO A 15 -12.15 -13.46 16.26
C PRO A 15 -10.73 -12.98 16.61
N MET A 16 -10.05 -12.40 15.63
CA MET A 16 -8.71 -11.85 15.80
C MET A 16 -8.84 -10.35 16.06
N LYS A 17 -8.42 -9.88 17.23
CA LYS A 17 -8.32 -8.46 17.51
C LYS A 17 -7.21 -7.83 16.67
N ILE A 18 -7.58 -6.85 15.87
CA ILE A 18 -6.60 -6.08 15.06
C ILE A 18 -6.10 -4.90 15.87
N VAL A 19 -6.95 -4.37 16.74
CA VAL A 19 -6.67 -3.22 17.59
C VAL A 19 -7.17 -3.52 18.98
N GLU A 20 -6.28 -3.54 19.96
CA GLU A 20 -6.64 -3.80 21.34
C GLU A 20 -7.09 -2.53 22.07
N ASN A 21 -6.44 -1.41 21.76
CA ASN A 21 -6.83 -0.13 22.31
C ASN A 21 -6.37 1.05 21.44
N ILE A 22 -7.09 2.17 21.52
CA ILE A 22 -6.73 3.45 20.93
C ILE A 22 -6.74 4.49 22.06
N ASN A 23 -5.54 5.03 22.37
CA ASN A 23 -5.37 6.01 23.46
C ASN A 23 -5.97 5.52 24.80
N GLY A 24 -5.77 4.23 25.14
CA GLY A 24 -6.24 3.64 26.40
C GLY A 24 -7.72 3.24 26.41
N LYS A 25 -8.44 3.34 25.29
CA LYS A 25 -9.85 2.94 25.17
C LYS A 25 -10.00 1.78 24.18
N ALA A 26 -10.95 0.89 24.46
CA ALA A 26 -11.31 -0.15 23.51
C ALA A 26 -11.85 0.47 22.21
N PRO A 27 -11.51 -0.10 21.04
CA PRO A 27 -12.09 0.33 19.77
C PRO A 27 -13.60 0.06 19.78
N VAL A 28 -14.37 0.99 19.20
CA VAL A 28 -15.83 0.91 19.15
C VAL A 28 -16.30 1.31 17.76
N GLY A 29 -17.22 0.54 17.19
CA GLY A 29 -17.88 0.81 15.91
C GLY A 29 -17.64 -0.26 14.86
N ASN A 30 -18.32 -0.10 13.74
CA ASN A 30 -18.36 -1.04 12.63
C ASN A 30 -17.67 -0.43 11.42
N VAL A 31 -16.56 -1.03 11.01
CA VAL A 31 -15.70 -0.53 9.94
C VAL A 31 -15.78 -1.47 8.73
N LEU A 32 -16.21 -0.96 7.59
CA LEU A 32 -16.05 -1.62 6.31
C LEU A 32 -14.73 -1.16 5.66
N VAL A 33 -13.96 -2.10 5.15
CA VAL A 33 -12.70 -1.82 4.44
C VAL A 33 -12.80 -2.27 2.99
N VAL A 34 -12.36 -1.43 2.04
CA VAL A 34 -12.33 -1.73 0.61
C VAL A 34 -10.92 -1.53 0.07
N ASN A 35 -10.40 -2.57 -0.62
CA ASN A 35 -9.07 -2.56 -1.24
C ASN A 35 -9.12 -3.26 -2.60
N THR A 36 -9.07 -2.48 -3.68
CA THR A 36 -9.14 -2.97 -5.06
C THR A 36 -7.75 -3.18 -5.65
N GLY A 37 -7.54 -4.35 -6.23
CA GLY A 37 -6.38 -4.70 -7.07
C GLY A 37 -6.79 -4.91 -8.53
N SER A 38 -5.82 -5.16 -9.40
CA SER A 38 -6.06 -5.29 -10.85
C SER A 38 -7.11 -6.35 -11.18
N ILE A 39 -6.97 -7.56 -10.63
CA ILE A 39 -7.88 -8.68 -10.86
C ILE A 39 -8.65 -9.10 -9.60
N THR A 40 -8.56 -8.33 -8.53
CA THR A 40 -9.17 -8.69 -7.25
C THR A 40 -9.83 -7.49 -6.59
N THR A 41 -10.87 -7.76 -5.80
CA THR A 41 -11.44 -6.81 -4.85
C THR A 41 -11.42 -7.45 -3.47
N LYS A 42 -10.59 -6.92 -2.57
CA LYS A 42 -10.55 -7.36 -1.18
C LYS A 42 -11.44 -6.42 -0.36
N PHE A 43 -12.19 -6.97 0.57
CA PHE A 43 -12.93 -6.18 1.53
C PHE A 43 -12.99 -6.90 2.88
N GLY A 44 -13.14 -6.13 3.94
CA GLY A 44 -13.24 -6.66 5.30
C GLY A 44 -14.28 -5.91 6.10
N TYR A 45 -14.95 -6.60 7.01
CA TYR A 45 -15.89 -6.01 7.95
C TYR A 45 -15.42 -6.30 9.38
N TYR A 46 -15.36 -5.25 10.17
CA TYR A 46 -14.77 -5.27 11.51
C TYR A 46 -15.75 -4.66 12.49
N VAL A 47 -15.90 -5.29 13.65
CA VAL A 47 -16.79 -4.85 14.72
C VAL A 47 -15.98 -4.71 16.00
N ASP A 48 -16.00 -3.52 16.59
CA ASP A 48 -15.34 -3.21 17.87
C ASP A 48 -13.87 -3.72 17.96
N GLY A 49 -13.14 -3.59 16.87
CA GLY A 49 -11.72 -3.98 16.76
C GLY A 49 -11.48 -5.43 16.35
N GLU A 50 -12.52 -6.22 16.17
CA GLU A 50 -12.43 -7.63 15.78
C GLU A 50 -12.75 -7.83 14.29
N VAL A 51 -12.05 -8.76 13.66
CA VAL A 51 -12.34 -9.17 12.28
C VAL A 51 -13.58 -10.05 12.29
N VAL A 52 -14.66 -9.60 11.67
CA VAL A 52 -15.86 -10.40 11.44
C VAL A 52 -15.84 -11.05 10.07
N LEU A 53 -15.26 -10.34 9.10
CA LEU A 53 -15.20 -10.76 7.70
C LEU A 53 -13.93 -10.27 7.05
N ASP A 54 -13.26 -11.13 6.32
CA ASP A 54 -12.17 -10.83 5.38
C ASP A 54 -12.41 -11.66 4.11
N ARG A 55 -12.53 -10.98 2.98
CA ARG A 55 -12.89 -11.61 1.71
C ARG A 55 -12.09 -11.04 0.56
N LYS A 56 -11.82 -11.92 -0.38
CA LYS A 56 -11.20 -11.62 -1.66
C LYS A 56 -12.14 -12.10 -2.76
N LEU A 57 -12.61 -11.17 -3.58
CA LEU A 57 -13.31 -11.45 -4.81
C LEU A 57 -12.28 -11.48 -5.95
N GLU A 58 -12.29 -12.54 -6.73
CA GLU A 58 -11.46 -12.67 -7.93
C GLU A 58 -12.34 -12.43 -9.17
N HIS A 59 -11.87 -11.55 -10.03
CA HIS A 59 -12.53 -11.21 -11.28
C HIS A 59 -11.86 -11.92 -12.44
N SER A 60 -12.63 -12.60 -13.27
CA SER A 60 -12.09 -13.31 -14.43
C SER A 60 -11.58 -12.34 -15.51
N VAL A 61 -10.69 -12.82 -16.36
CA VAL A 61 -10.19 -12.04 -17.50
C VAL A 61 -11.35 -11.68 -18.44
N GLU A 62 -12.31 -12.58 -18.64
CA GLU A 62 -13.50 -12.37 -19.46
C GLU A 62 -14.38 -11.27 -18.89
N GLU A 63 -14.61 -11.26 -17.57
CA GLU A 63 -15.37 -10.21 -16.88
C GLU A 63 -14.70 -8.84 -17.03
N LEU A 64 -13.38 -8.78 -16.81
CA LEU A 64 -12.63 -7.52 -16.86
C LEU A 64 -12.43 -7.01 -18.30
N SER A 65 -12.36 -7.89 -19.29
CA SER A 65 -12.16 -7.52 -20.70
C SER A 65 -13.36 -6.79 -21.34
N GLN A 66 -14.51 -6.80 -20.68
CA GLN A 66 -15.69 -6.06 -21.11
C GLN A 66 -15.53 -4.54 -20.95
N PHE A 67 -14.56 -4.12 -20.12
CA PHE A 67 -14.31 -2.71 -19.82
C PHE A 67 -13.10 -2.20 -20.59
N LYS A 68 -13.25 -1.04 -21.25
CA LYS A 68 -12.15 -0.39 -21.97
C LYS A 68 -11.16 0.29 -21.05
N ASN A 69 -11.65 0.75 -19.90
CA ASN A 69 -10.87 1.43 -18.88
C ASN A 69 -11.16 0.78 -17.51
N VAL A 70 -10.15 0.69 -16.67
CA VAL A 70 -10.29 0.13 -15.32
C VAL A 70 -11.29 0.92 -14.46
N MET A 71 -11.44 2.23 -14.68
CA MET A 71 -12.40 3.07 -13.95
C MET A 71 -13.86 2.72 -14.26
N GLU A 72 -14.16 2.11 -15.41
CA GLU A 72 -15.51 1.66 -15.76
C GLU A 72 -15.97 0.45 -14.92
N GLN A 73 -15.07 -0.16 -14.13
CA GLN A 73 -15.35 -1.33 -13.30
C GLN A 73 -15.96 -0.96 -11.93
N ASP A 74 -16.10 0.32 -11.61
CA ASP A 74 -16.57 0.81 -10.29
C ASP A 74 -17.90 0.20 -9.89
N LYS A 75 -18.93 0.32 -10.72
CA LYS A 75 -20.29 -0.19 -10.46
C LYS A 75 -20.36 -1.71 -10.34
N MET A 76 -19.61 -2.41 -11.20
CA MET A 76 -19.55 -3.88 -11.15
C MET A 76 -18.94 -4.33 -9.82
N ARG A 77 -17.81 -3.72 -9.43
CA ARG A 77 -17.13 -4.08 -8.17
C ARG A 77 -17.92 -3.64 -6.93
N THR A 78 -18.56 -2.47 -6.95
CA THR A 78 -19.48 -2.02 -5.89
C THR A 78 -20.59 -3.03 -5.68
N LYS A 79 -21.27 -3.43 -6.76
CA LYS A 79 -22.35 -4.42 -6.70
C LYS A 79 -21.86 -5.76 -6.13
N ALA A 80 -20.69 -6.22 -6.56
CA ALA A 80 -20.11 -7.48 -6.06
C ALA A 80 -19.83 -7.45 -4.55
N ILE A 81 -19.36 -6.31 -4.01
CA ILE A 81 -19.17 -6.15 -2.55
C ILE A 81 -20.53 -6.15 -1.84
N LEU A 82 -21.51 -5.37 -2.32
CA LEU A 82 -22.84 -5.26 -1.70
C LEU A 82 -23.57 -6.61 -1.69
N ASP A 83 -23.54 -7.34 -2.79
CA ASP A 83 -24.12 -8.68 -2.89
C ASP A 83 -23.45 -9.63 -1.88
N ALA A 84 -22.13 -9.62 -1.82
CA ALA A 84 -21.38 -10.46 -0.87
C ALA A 84 -21.66 -10.09 0.59
N LEU A 85 -21.77 -8.81 0.94
CA LEU A 85 -22.15 -8.37 2.29
C LEU A 85 -23.55 -8.85 2.66
N LYS A 86 -24.50 -8.75 1.71
CA LYS A 86 -25.87 -9.24 1.90
C LYS A 86 -25.92 -10.75 2.10
N ASP A 87 -25.22 -11.52 1.27
CA ASP A 87 -25.18 -13.00 1.37
C ASP A 87 -24.56 -13.47 2.68
N LEU A 88 -23.67 -12.66 3.27
CA LEU A 88 -23.01 -12.92 4.55
C LEU A 88 -23.80 -12.36 5.74
N GLY A 89 -24.98 -11.78 5.50
CA GLY A 89 -25.87 -11.29 6.55
C GLY A 89 -25.44 -9.96 7.20
N VAL A 90 -24.49 -9.23 6.59
CA VAL A 90 -24.08 -7.91 7.08
C VAL A 90 -25.16 -6.89 6.71
N LYS A 91 -25.68 -6.19 7.71
CA LYS A 91 -26.63 -5.11 7.52
C LYS A 91 -25.89 -3.81 7.17
N LEU A 92 -26.17 -3.24 6.00
CA LEU A 92 -25.52 -2.01 5.55
C LEU A 92 -25.68 -0.86 6.52
N GLU A 93 -26.88 -0.74 7.11
CA GLU A 93 -27.20 0.30 8.09
C GLU A 93 -26.39 0.24 9.38
N ASP A 94 -25.74 -0.89 9.67
CA ASP A 94 -24.88 -1.05 10.85
C ASP A 94 -23.45 -0.54 10.62
N ILE A 95 -23.04 -0.29 9.37
CA ILE A 95 -21.69 0.16 9.03
C ILE A 95 -21.52 1.64 9.38
N ASP A 96 -20.60 1.96 10.30
CA ASP A 96 -20.39 3.32 10.78
C ASP A 96 -19.47 4.14 9.87
N ILE A 97 -18.45 3.50 9.26
CA ILE A 97 -17.42 4.15 8.46
C ILE A 97 -16.91 3.21 7.36
N VAL A 98 -16.52 3.76 6.21
CA VAL A 98 -15.88 3.00 5.13
C VAL A 98 -14.43 3.45 4.98
N MET A 99 -13.49 2.52 5.08
CA MET A 99 -12.07 2.77 4.90
C MET A 99 -11.60 2.22 3.56
N CYS A 100 -10.90 3.03 2.78
CA CYS A 100 -10.48 2.71 1.43
C CYS A 100 -8.96 2.76 1.31
N ARG A 101 -8.39 1.84 0.52
CA ARG A 101 -7.02 2.00 0.07
C ARG A 101 -6.90 3.30 -0.73
N GLY A 102 -5.79 4.04 -0.53
CA GLY A 102 -5.50 5.24 -1.31
C GLY A 102 -5.26 4.92 -2.78
N GLY A 103 -5.88 5.71 -3.66
CA GLY A 103 -5.58 5.75 -5.08
C GLY A 103 -4.40 6.67 -5.40
N LEU A 104 -4.20 6.91 -6.69
CA LEU A 104 -3.16 7.81 -7.20
C LEU A 104 -3.73 9.22 -7.30
N PHE A 105 -3.37 10.08 -6.36
CA PHE A 105 -3.77 11.49 -6.34
C PHE A 105 -2.73 12.34 -5.63
N THR A 106 -2.48 13.52 -6.16
CA THR A 106 -1.58 14.55 -5.65
C THR A 106 -2.25 15.93 -5.72
N PRO A 107 -1.85 16.91 -4.94
CA PRO A 107 -0.86 16.83 -3.84
C PRO A 107 -1.47 16.23 -2.58
N CYS A 108 -0.72 15.41 -1.86
CA CYS A 108 -1.17 14.86 -0.58
C CYS A 108 0.03 14.54 0.33
N ILE A 109 -0.22 14.54 1.63
CA ILE A 109 0.72 14.09 2.67
C ILE A 109 0.22 12.81 3.31
N THR A 110 1.00 12.17 4.18
CA THR A 110 0.53 11.02 4.95
C THR A 110 -0.61 11.40 5.91
N GLY A 111 -1.49 10.48 6.23
CA GLY A 111 -2.64 10.70 7.11
C GLY A 111 -3.95 10.26 6.49
N VAL A 112 -5.05 10.76 7.05
CA VAL A 112 -6.41 10.35 6.67
C VAL A 112 -7.13 11.50 5.95
N TYR A 113 -7.79 11.14 4.86
CA TYR A 113 -8.59 12.06 4.04
C TYR A 113 -10.02 11.56 3.92
N ASN A 114 -11.01 12.45 4.06
CA ASN A 114 -12.35 12.13 3.61
C ASN A 114 -12.39 12.10 2.07
N VAL A 115 -13.12 11.16 1.51
CA VAL A 115 -13.39 11.16 0.07
C VAL A 115 -14.34 12.32 -0.22
N ASN A 116 -13.93 13.23 -1.11
CA ASN A 116 -14.69 14.40 -1.53
C ASN A 116 -14.73 14.51 -3.05
N ASP A 117 -15.44 15.51 -3.57
CA ASP A 117 -15.63 15.69 -5.02
C ASP A 117 -14.31 15.88 -5.78
N ASP A 118 -13.37 16.64 -5.23
CA ASP A 118 -12.04 16.83 -5.82
C ASP A 118 -11.27 15.51 -5.94
N MET A 119 -11.30 14.67 -4.90
CA MET A 119 -10.66 13.35 -4.92
C MET A 119 -11.36 12.43 -5.93
N ARG A 120 -12.69 12.42 -5.96
CA ARG A 120 -13.45 11.64 -6.93
C ARG A 120 -13.13 12.04 -8.37
N GLU A 121 -13.04 13.34 -8.66
CA GLU A 121 -12.68 13.86 -9.99
C GLU A 121 -11.29 13.39 -10.42
N VAL A 122 -10.29 13.56 -9.56
CA VAL A 122 -8.89 13.17 -9.86
C VAL A 122 -8.76 11.66 -10.07
N LEU A 123 -9.39 10.86 -9.21
CA LEU A 123 -9.31 9.40 -9.30
C LEU A 123 -10.06 8.85 -10.52
N SER A 124 -11.26 9.34 -10.79
CA SER A 124 -12.07 8.88 -11.93
C SER A 124 -11.48 9.29 -13.28
N SER A 125 -10.89 10.49 -13.37
CA SER A 125 -10.18 10.95 -14.56
C SER A 125 -8.83 10.27 -14.77
N SER A 126 -8.31 9.57 -13.74
CA SER A 126 -6.96 8.99 -13.74
C SER A 126 -5.87 10.03 -14.02
N ARG A 127 -6.04 11.27 -13.55
CA ARG A 127 -5.13 12.39 -13.79
C ARG A 127 -3.67 12.02 -13.40
N ASP A 128 -3.49 11.43 -12.24
CA ASP A 128 -2.17 11.10 -11.68
C ASP A 128 -1.77 9.64 -11.93
N GLY A 129 -2.60 8.89 -12.63
CA GLY A 129 -2.32 7.52 -13.07
C GLY A 129 -3.55 6.62 -13.12
N ASN A 130 -3.56 5.70 -14.08
CA ASN A 130 -4.65 4.75 -14.30
C ASN A 130 -4.32 3.41 -13.61
N HIS A 131 -4.85 3.20 -12.42
CA HIS A 131 -4.63 1.98 -11.65
C HIS A 131 -5.88 1.58 -10.86
N ALA A 132 -6.10 0.27 -10.70
CA ALA A 132 -7.28 -0.26 -10.01
C ALA A 132 -7.42 0.22 -8.55
N CYS A 133 -6.34 0.64 -7.88
CA CYS A 133 -6.43 1.19 -6.53
C CYS A 133 -7.27 2.47 -6.45
N ASN A 134 -7.41 3.22 -7.56
CA ASN A 134 -8.26 4.42 -7.62
C ASN A 134 -9.73 4.09 -7.35
N LEU A 135 -10.17 2.88 -7.72
CA LEU A 135 -11.54 2.44 -7.52
C LEU A 135 -11.93 2.31 -6.05
N SER A 136 -10.98 2.02 -5.14
CA SER A 136 -11.31 1.79 -3.73
C SER A 136 -12.06 2.96 -3.10
N ALA A 137 -11.59 4.19 -3.34
CA ALA A 137 -12.21 5.39 -2.80
C ALA A 137 -13.57 5.67 -3.44
N LEU A 138 -13.69 5.49 -4.77
CA LEU A 138 -14.94 5.68 -5.51
C LEU A 138 -16.02 4.71 -5.02
N ILE A 139 -15.69 3.42 -4.95
CA ILE A 139 -16.56 2.35 -4.44
C ILE A 139 -16.94 2.59 -2.98
N GLY A 140 -15.97 2.96 -2.15
CA GLY A 140 -16.24 3.22 -0.74
C GLY A 140 -17.18 4.39 -0.51
N ASP A 141 -17.05 5.46 -1.29
CA ASP A 141 -17.95 6.61 -1.22
C ASP A 141 -19.35 6.26 -1.73
N ASP A 142 -19.47 5.51 -2.82
CA ASP A 142 -20.76 5.03 -3.33
C ASP A 142 -21.47 4.15 -2.27
N ILE A 143 -20.76 3.23 -1.62
CA ILE A 143 -21.30 2.41 -0.53
C ILE A 143 -21.72 3.28 0.66
N ALA A 144 -20.90 4.25 1.08
CA ALA A 144 -21.23 5.15 2.18
C ALA A 144 -22.51 5.97 1.88
N ASN A 145 -22.67 6.44 0.65
CA ASN A 145 -23.86 7.14 0.20
C ASN A 145 -25.11 6.22 0.21
N GLU A 146 -24.99 4.96 -0.19
CA GLU A 146 -26.07 3.97 -0.14
C GLU A 146 -26.49 3.67 1.31
N ILE A 147 -25.53 3.52 2.23
CA ILE A 147 -25.77 3.37 3.67
C ILE A 147 -26.61 4.55 4.20
N ASN A 148 -26.18 5.77 3.88
CA ASN A 148 -26.87 6.98 4.36
C ASN A 148 -28.28 7.09 3.78
N ALA A 149 -28.46 6.82 2.49
CA ALA A 149 -29.77 6.83 1.83
C ALA A 149 -30.72 5.79 2.46
N LYS A 150 -30.20 4.59 2.77
CA LYS A 150 -30.99 3.55 3.45
C LYS A 150 -31.40 3.99 4.86
N ARG A 151 -30.46 4.54 5.64
CA ARG A 151 -30.75 5.04 7.01
C ARG A 151 -31.80 6.15 7.00
N GLU A 152 -31.71 7.08 6.06
CA GLU A 152 -32.68 8.17 5.90
C GLU A 152 -34.07 7.61 5.54
N LYS A 153 -34.16 6.73 4.55
CA LYS A 153 -35.42 6.09 4.13
C LYS A 153 -36.12 5.32 5.23
N GLU A 154 -35.33 4.65 6.07
CA GLU A 154 -35.85 3.81 7.17
C GLU A 154 -35.97 4.56 8.53
N GLY A 155 -35.58 5.85 8.57
CA GLY A 155 -35.60 6.67 9.79
C GLY A 155 -34.63 6.19 10.88
N LEU A 156 -33.54 5.54 10.51
CA LEU A 156 -32.56 4.97 11.42
C LEU A 156 -31.57 6.03 11.93
N LYS A 157 -31.26 5.98 13.21
CA LYS A 157 -30.24 6.86 13.81
C LYS A 157 -28.87 6.24 13.67
N ALA A 158 -27.93 7.00 13.12
CA ALA A 158 -26.55 6.61 13.05
C ALA A 158 -25.84 6.79 14.42
N ARG A 159 -25.01 5.83 14.80
CA ARG A 159 -24.24 5.83 16.05
C ARG A 159 -23.17 6.92 16.08
N PHE A 160 -22.48 7.13 14.95
CA PHE A 160 -21.38 8.09 14.78
C PHE A 160 -21.70 9.18 13.75
N GLY A 161 -23.00 9.43 13.48
CA GLY A 161 -23.41 10.38 12.46
C GLY A 161 -23.42 9.80 11.05
N LYS A 162 -23.27 10.64 10.05
CA LYS A 162 -23.27 10.22 8.64
C LYS A 162 -22.11 9.27 8.36
N CYS A 163 -22.36 8.15 7.71
CA CYS A 163 -21.31 7.27 7.21
C CYS A 163 -20.52 8.00 6.12
N ILE A 164 -19.21 8.03 6.25
CA ILE A 164 -18.29 8.70 5.33
C ILE A 164 -17.22 7.70 4.92
N ALA A 165 -16.79 7.79 3.65
CA ALA A 165 -15.65 7.06 3.15
C ALA A 165 -14.36 7.86 3.37
N TYR A 166 -13.30 7.15 3.78
CA TYR A 166 -11.98 7.74 4.02
C TYR A 166 -10.89 6.94 3.33
N VAL A 167 -9.84 7.66 2.95
CA VAL A 167 -8.56 7.09 2.48
C VAL A 167 -7.51 7.32 3.57
N ALA A 168 -6.69 6.32 3.84
CA ALA A 168 -5.58 6.43 4.80
C ALA A 168 -4.24 6.21 4.11
N ASP A 169 -3.26 7.05 4.47
CA ASP A 169 -1.86 6.97 4.04
C ASP A 169 -1.72 6.67 2.52
N PRO A 170 -2.11 7.62 1.64
CA PRO A 170 -2.09 7.42 0.19
C PRO A 170 -0.67 7.12 -0.31
N PRO A 171 -0.51 6.27 -1.35
CA PRO A 171 0.80 5.83 -1.82
C PRO A 171 1.66 6.94 -2.45
N MET A 172 1.04 8.05 -2.87
CA MET A 172 1.70 9.23 -3.43
C MET A 172 1.86 10.37 -2.42
N ALA A 173 1.68 10.07 -1.11
CA ALA A 173 1.90 11.07 -0.07
C ALA A 173 3.34 11.58 -0.13
N ASP A 174 3.49 12.91 -0.16
CA ASP A 174 4.76 13.58 -0.32
C ASP A 174 5.05 14.50 0.87
N GLU A 175 6.04 14.11 1.65
CA GLU A 175 6.60 14.84 2.79
C GLU A 175 8.13 14.84 2.71
N MET A 176 8.67 14.55 1.49
CA MET A 176 10.12 14.52 1.28
C MET A 176 10.72 15.91 1.49
N LEU A 177 11.96 15.93 1.98
CA LEU A 177 12.72 17.17 2.06
C LEU A 177 12.95 17.73 0.64
N PRO A 178 12.97 19.06 0.46
CA PRO A 178 13.14 19.68 -0.85
C PRO A 178 14.37 19.15 -1.61
N GLU A 179 15.49 18.96 -0.93
CA GLU A 179 16.72 18.39 -1.52
C GLU A 179 16.57 16.94 -1.98
N CYS A 180 15.64 16.19 -1.40
CA CYS A 180 15.37 14.81 -1.82
C CYS A 180 14.61 14.72 -3.15
N HIS A 181 13.99 15.81 -3.63
CA HIS A 181 13.33 15.87 -4.93
C HIS A 181 14.28 16.14 -6.09
N VAL A 182 15.47 16.68 -5.81
CA VAL A 182 16.38 17.12 -6.84
C VAL A 182 16.98 15.95 -7.61
N GLY A 183 16.69 15.88 -8.90
CA GLY A 183 17.36 15.00 -9.85
C GLY A 183 18.67 15.58 -10.37
N GLY A 184 19.40 14.80 -11.18
CA GLY A 184 20.68 15.26 -11.75
C GLY A 184 20.54 16.32 -12.86
N ILE A 185 19.34 16.48 -13.43
CA ILE A 185 18.99 17.49 -14.42
C ILE A 185 17.60 18.06 -14.09
N PRO A 186 17.31 19.32 -14.50
CA PRO A 186 16.07 20.02 -14.09
C PRO A 186 14.78 19.31 -14.50
N GLU A 187 14.82 18.51 -15.56
CA GLU A 187 13.66 17.76 -16.06
C GLU A 187 13.35 16.52 -15.23
N PHE A 188 14.24 16.10 -14.34
CA PHE A 188 14.06 14.92 -13.50
C PHE A 188 13.79 15.30 -12.06
N HIS A 189 12.53 15.22 -11.68
CA HIS A 189 12.10 15.32 -10.29
C HIS A 189 11.85 13.93 -9.72
N ARG A 190 12.35 13.67 -8.52
CA ARG A 190 11.96 12.50 -7.76
C ARG A 190 10.58 12.74 -7.15
N ASN A 191 9.66 11.84 -7.41
CA ASN A 191 8.32 11.85 -6.86
C ASN A 191 8.15 10.67 -5.91
N THR A 192 7.14 10.74 -5.04
CA THR A 192 6.81 9.67 -4.13
C THR A 192 5.85 8.66 -4.76
N LEU A 193 6.11 7.39 -4.55
CA LEU A 193 5.14 6.30 -4.67
C LEU A 193 5.67 5.11 -3.88
N PHE A 194 5.11 4.85 -2.72
CA PHE A 194 5.64 3.84 -1.80
C PHE A 194 4.52 3.13 -1.03
N HIS A 195 4.89 2.12 -0.25
CA HIS A 195 3.94 1.36 0.57
C HIS A 195 3.56 2.12 1.85
N ALA A 196 3.05 3.36 1.71
CA ALA A 196 2.78 4.28 2.79
C ALA A 196 1.91 3.66 3.89
N LEU A 197 0.78 3.06 3.53
CA LEU A 197 -0.14 2.42 4.48
C LEU A 197 0.56 1.38 5.36
N ASN A 198 1.34 0.47 4.75
CA ASN A 198 2.05 -0.57 5.50
C ASN A 198 3.18 0.01 6.36
N THR A 199 4.03 0.89 5.80
CA THR A 199 5.16 1.44 6.54
C THR A 199 4.71 2.30 7.72
N ARG A 200 3.62 3.06 7.57
CA ARG A 200 2.98 3.83 8.65
C ARG A 200 2.36 2.92 9.72
N ALA A 201 1.69 1.84 9.32
CA ALA A 201 1.14 0.86 10.26
C ALA A 201 2.25 0.16 11.08
N ILE A 202 3.33 -0.24 10.41
CA ILE A 202 4.49 -0.85 11.06
C ILE A 202 5.20 0.14 11.98
N MET A 203 5.31 1.41 11.60
CA MET A 203 5.82 2.45 12.49
C MET A 203 4.96 2.59 13.75
N ARG A 204 3.63 2.69 13.61
CA ARG A 204 2.71 2.72 14.77
C ARG A 204 2.89 1.49 15.67
N LYS A 205 3.01 0.30 15.06
CA LYS A 205 3.28 -0.94 15.80
C LYS A 205 4.58 -0.88 16.58
N TYR A 206 5.67 -0.44 15.95
CA TYR A 206 6.97 -0.29 16.59
C TYR A 206 6.93 0.67 17.80
N LEU A 207 6.25 1.81 17.63
CA LEU A 207 6.09 2.81 18.68
C LEU A 207 5.30 2.24 19.88
N ARG A 208 4.21 1.49 19.62
CA ARG A 208 3.46 0.80 20.69
C ARG A 208 4.31 -0.26 21.41
N ASP A 209 5.01 -1.10 20.65
CA ASP A 209 5.83 -2.20 21.19
C ASP A 209 6.99 -1.68 22.07
N THR A 210 7.45 -0.44 21.83
CA THR A 210 8.64 0.12 22.51
C THR A 210 8.33 1.25 23.48
N GLY A 211 7.10 1.79 23.44
CA GLY A 211 6.72 2.99 24.21
C GLY A 211 7.38 4.28 23.72
N ARG A 212 8.03 4.26 22.52
CA ARG A 212 8.64 5.46 21.93
C ARG A 212 7.59 6.37 21.33
N LYS A 213 7.94 7.64 21.15
CA LYS A 213 7.09 8.63 20.49
C LYS A 213 7.54 8.87 19.05
N ALA A 214 6.60 9.21 18.18
CA ALA A 214 6.88 9.44 16.76
C ALA A 214 7.81 10.65 16.55
N GLU A 215 7.61 11.71 17.32
CA GLU A 215 8.41 12.94 17.27
C GLU A 215 9.88 12.73 17.61
N ASP A 216 10.20 11.72 18.42
CA ASP A 216 11.55 11.40 18.91
C ASP A 216 12.17 10.18 18.21
N THR A 217 11.57 9.72 17.10
CA THR A 217 12.02 8.49 16.45
C THR A 217 12.35 8.71 14.98
N THR A 218 13.55 8.27 14.59
CA THR A 218 14.00 8.18 13.20
C THR A 218 14.13 6.71 12.79
N ALA A 219 13.35 6.27 11.81
CA ALA A 219 13.31 4.88 11.38
C ALA A 219 13.46 4.76 9.87
N ILE A 220 14.27 3.80 9.42
CA ILE A 220 14.28 3.37 8.02
C ILE A 220 13.42 2.12 7.92
N ILE A 221 12.35 2.16 7.11
CA ILE A 221 11.43 1.05 6.94
C ILE A 221 11.54 0.51 5.52
N CYS A 222 11.92 -0.76 5.41
CA CYS A 222 12.02 -1.48 4.14
C CYS A 222 10.84 -2.45 4.02
N HIS A 223 9.88 -2.11 3.18
CA HIS A 223 8.79 -3.02 2.79
C HIS A 223 9.24 -3.85 1.59
N MET A 224 9.13 -5.17 1.70
CA MET A 224 9.56 -6.15 0.69
C MET A 224 8.40 -7.08 0.34
N GLY A 225 7.74 -6.80 -0.77
CA GLY A 225 6.69 -7.62 -1.40
C GLY A 225 7.05 -7.92 -2.85
N GLY A 226 6.07 -7.99 -3.75
CA GLY A 226 6.30 -8.02 -5.20
C GLY A 226 7.07 -6.77 -5.67
N GLY A 227 6.81 -5.63 -5.02
CA GLY A 227 7.66 -4.43 -5.04
C GLY A 227 8.44 -4.27 -3.74
N VAL A 228 9.52 -3.50 -3.78
CA VAL A 228 10.29 -3.10 -2.59
C VAL A 228 10.35 -1.58 -2.54
N THR A 229 10.01 -0.99 -1.39
CA THR A 229 10.21 0.43 -1.12
C THR A 229 10.89 0.62 0.22
N ILE A 230 11.76 1.62 0.27
CA ILE A 230 12.51 1.97 1.48
C ILE A 230 12.18 3.42 1.79
N SER A 231 11.64 3.66 2.97
CA SER A 231 11.19 4.98 3.42
C SER A 231 11.87 5.38 4.72
N LEU A 232 12.23 6.66 4.81
CA LEU A 232 12.82 7.27 6.00
C LEU A 232 11.75 8.04 6.77
N HIS A 233 11.44 7.58 7.96
CA HIS A 233 10.48 8.19 8.87
C HIS A 233 11.21 9.00 9.94
N ARG A 234 10.84 10.26 10.13
CA ARG A 234 11.40 11.16 11.15
C ARG A 234 10.34 12.13 11.65
N GLY A 235 10.18 12.23 12.96
CA GLY A 235 9.23 13.18 13.56
C GLY A 235 7.78 12.95 13.14
N GLY A 236 7.40 11.70 12.83
CA GLY A 236 6.06 11.33 12.36
C GLY A 236 5.82 11.54 10.85
N LYS A 237 6.78 12.10 10.09
CA LYS A 237 6.72 12.32 8.64
C LYS A 237 7.58 11.30 7.88
N VAL A 238 7.33 11.14 6.58
CA VAL A 238 8.17 10.37 5.65
C VAL A 238 9.00 11.34 4.83
N ILE A 239 10.23 11.59 5.26
CA ILE A 239 11.09 12.66 4.73
C ILE A 239 11.97 12.27 3.54
N ASP A 240 12.04 11.01 3.20
CA ASP A 240 12.56 10.47 1.93
C ASP A 240 12.03 9.07 1.69
N THR A 241 11.92 8.67 0.42
CA THR A 241 11.53 7.32 0.04
C THR A 241 12.05 6.95 -1.35
N SER A 242 12.30 5.65 -1.58
CA SER A 242 12.48 5.14 -2.94
C SER A 242 11.14 5.05 -3.66
N HIS A 243 11.14 5.28 -4.96
CA HIS A 243 9.92 5.23 -5.76
C HIS A 243 9.59 3.80 -6.19
N GLY A 244 8.41 3.31 -5.81
CA GLY A 244 8.02 1.92 -6.06
C GLY A 244 7.87 1.51 -7.52
N LEU A 245 7.59 2.44 -8.44
CA LEU A 245 7.38 2.16 -9.87
C LEU A 245 8.32 2.96 -10.81
N GLY A 246 8.89 4.06 -10.36
CA GLY A 246 9.62 5.00 -11.21
C GLY A 246 11.07 4.62 -11.51
N GLY A 247 11.55 3.44 -11.07
CA GLY A 247 12.93 3.02 -11.29
C GLY A 247 13.95 3.61 -10.31
N ASP A 248 13.50 4.38 -9.32
CA ASP A 248 14.30 4.87 -8.21
C ASP A 248 14.10 3.94 -7.00
N GLY A 249 14.76 2.80 -7.01
CA GLY A 249 14.64 1.80 -5.95
C GLY A 249 15.44 0.54 -6.24
N PRO A 250 15.47 -0.41 -5.29
CA PRO A 250 16.19 -1.66 -5.45
C PRO A 250 15.50 -2.61 -6.45
N ILE A 251 16.26 -3.64 -6.86
CA ILE A 251 15.70 -4.80 -7.57
C ILE A 251 14.62 -5.44 -6.70
N THR A 252 13.50 -5.82 -7.32
CA THR A 252 12.40 -6.49 -6.63
C THR A 252 12.06 -7.83 -7.28
N PRO A 253 11.15 -8.63 -6.73
CA PRO A 253 10.67 -9.82 -7.43
C PRO A 253 10.14 -9.54 -8.85
N GLU A 254 9.48 -8.39 -9.09
CA GLU A 254 8.78 -8.06 -10.35
C GLU A 254 9.32 -6.82 -11.07
N ARG A 255 10.33 -6.12 -10.51
CA ARG A 255 10.80 -4.83 -11.04
C ARG A 255 12.29 -4.83 -11.17
N ALA A 256 12.78 -4.19 -12.24
CA ALA A 256 14.21 -4.09 -12.53
C ALA A 256 14.99 -3.24 -11.51
N GLY A 257 14.29 -2.33 -10.81
CA GLY A 257 14.93 -1.33 -9.95
C GLY A 257 15.66 -0.25 -10.77
N CYS A 258 16.61 0.41 -10.13
CA CYS A 258 17.44 1.42 -10.79
C CYS A 258 18.32 0.77 -11.87
N CYS A 259 18.11 1.19 -13.10
CA CYS A 259 18.85 0.70 -14.27
C CYS A 259 19.96 1.68 -14.70
N PRO A 260 21.10 1.18 -15.22
CA PRO A 260 22.07 2.04 -15.87
C PRO A 260 21.44 2.81 -17.03
N PRO A 261 21.59 4.15 -17.11
CA PRO A 261 20.85 4.96 -18.09
C PRO A 261 21.26 4.68 -19.54
N TYR A 262 22.55 4.48 -19.84
CA TYR A 262 23.00 4.27 -21.22
C TYR A 262 22.42 2.99 -21.85
N PRO A 263 22.51 1.80 -21.25
CA PRO A 263 21.86 0.60 -21.79
C PRO A 263 20.34 0.74 -21.93
N LEU A 264 19.68 1.51 -21.05
CA LEU A 264 18.25 1.78 -21.18
C LEU A 264 17.95 2.67 -22.40
N ILE A 265 18.74 3.71 -22.61
CA ILE A 265 18.64 4.58 -23.80
C ILE A 265 18.86 3.76 -25.07
N ASP A 266 19.94 2.94 -25.12
CA ASP A 266 20.22 2.07 -26.25
C ASP A 266 19.06 1.12 -26.55
N MET A 267 18.42 0.57 -25.51
CA MET A 267 17.24 -0.26 -25.65
C MET A 267 16.04 0.53 -26.21
N CYS A 268 15.80 1.76 -25.72
CA CYS A 268 14.71 2.62 -26.19
C CYS A 268 14.82 2.97 -27.67
N PHE A 269 16.03 3.21 -28.16
CA PHE A 269 16.30 3.60 -29.55
C PHE A 269 16.74 2.46 -30.47
N SER A 270 16.75 1.21 -29.99
CA SER A 270 17.13 0.04 -30.76
C SER A 270 16.18 -0.33 -31.90
N GLY A 271 14.95 0.18 -31.87
CA GLY A 271 13.86 -0.24 -32.75
C GLY A 271 13.31 -1.65 -32.49
N LYS A 272 13.82 -2.35 -31.44
CA LYS A 272 13.42 -3.72 -31.10
C LYS A 272 12.20 -3.81 -30.20
N TYR A 273 11.90 -2.72 -29.48
CA TYR A 273 10.86 -2.68 -28.47
C TYR A 273 10.03 -1.40 -28.58
N THR A 274 8.73 -1.51 -28.32
CA THR A 274 7.85 -0.38 -28.10
C THR A 274 8.07 0.21 -26.69
N LYS A 275 7.59 1.44 -26.47
CA LYS A 275 7.61 2.09 -25.16
C LYS A 275 6.90 1.24 -24.09
N GLU A 276 5.77 0.63 -24.46
CA GLU A 276 4.96 -0.21 -23.58
C GLU A 276 5.68 -1.50 -23.20
N GLU A 277 6.39 -2.13 -24.15
CA GLU A 277 7.19 -3.32 -23.89
C GLU A 277 8.37 -3.02 -22.95
N ILE A 278 9.04 -1.87 -23.14
CA ILE A 278 10.11 -1.45 -22.24
C ILE A 278 9.57 -1.19 -20.83
N LYS A 279 8.45 -0.47 -20.71
CA LYS A 279 7.80 -0.26 -19.41
C LYS A 279 7.47 -1.57 -18.72
N LYS A 280 6.91 -2.56 -19.46
CA LYS A 280 6.64 -3.90 -18.91
C LYS A 280 7.91 -4.62 -18.45
N LYS A 281 9.03 -4.51 -19.20
CA LYS A 281 10.32 -5.08 -18.80
C LYS A 281 10.85 -4.47 -17.49
N LEU A 282 10.59 -3.18 -17.27
CA LEU A 282 11.01 -2.50 -16.03
C LEU A 282 10.06 -2.84 -14.86
N ILE A 283 8.74 -2.97 -15.12
CA ILE A 283 7.70 -3.13 -14.10
C ILE A 283 6.79 -4.30 -14.47
N GLY A 284 6.76 -5.33 -13.64
CA GLY A 284 5.97 -6.55 -13.83
C GLY A 284 6.78 -7.71 -14.46
N HIS A 285 7.71 -7.42 -15.37
CA HIS A 285 8.57 -8.40 -16.02
C HIS A 285 10.06 -8.15 -15.74
N GLY A 286 10.39 -7.35 -14.72
CA GLY A 286 11.74 -7.14 -14.23
C GLY A 286 12.09 -8.07 -13.06
N GLY A 287 13.25 -7.86 -12.45
CA GLY A 287 13.67 -8.57 -11.26
C GLY A 287 13.72 -10.10 -11.42
N ALA A 288 13.26 -10.84 -10.42
CA ALA A 288 13.28 -12.30 -10.45
C ALA A 288 12.44 -12.87 -11.62
N VAL A 289 11.35 -12.20 -11.98
CA VAL A 289 10.55 -12.58 -13.16
C VAL A 289 11.38 -12.56 -14.43
N ALA A 290 12.22 -11.53 -14.63
CA ALA A 290 13.07 -11.43 -15.81
C ALA A 290 14.13 -12.55 -15.89
N TYR A 291 14.68 -12.94 -14.74
CA TYR A 291 15.75 -13.94 -14.68
C TYR A 291 15.23 -15.37 -14.66
N PHE A 292 14.09 -15.62 -13.99
CA PHE A 292 13.65 -16.97 -13.63
C PHE A 292 12.19 -17.26 -13.99
N GLY A 293 11.45 -16.31 -14.54
CA GLY A 293 10.03 -16.48 -14.88
C GLY A 293 9.09 -16.57 -13.67
N THR A 294 9.56 -16.23 -12.47
CA THR A 294 8.76 -16.27 -11.24
C THR A 294 9.02 -15.07 -10.34
N ASN A 295 7.97 -14.58 -9.68
CA ASN A 295 8.05 -13.58 -8.61
C ASN A 295 8.07 -14.23 -7.21
N ASP A 296 7.93 -15.55 -7.13
CA ASP A 296 7.98 -16.28 -5.86
C ASP A 296 9.42 -16.43 -5.35
N MET A 297 9.79 -15.54 -4.42
CA MET A 297 11.12 -15.54 -3.85
C MET A 297 11.44 -16.81 -3.04
N ARG A 298 10.45 -17.59 -2.62
CA ARG A 298 10.65 -18.88 -1.94
C ARG A 298 11.27 -19.89 -2.90
N ILE A 299 10.81 -19.90 -4.15
CA ILE A 299 11.38 -20.76 -5.22
C ILE A 299 12.82 -20.29 -5.53
N VAL A 300 13.04 -18.98 -5.65
CA VAL A 300 14.37 -18.42 -5.93
C VAL A 300 15.35 -18.76 -4.80
N GLU A 301 14.93 -18.61 -3.55
CA GLU A 301 15.72 -18.96 -2.36
C GLU A 301 16.04 -20.45 -2.31
N GLN A 302 15.05 -21.31 -2.53
CA GLN A 302 15.24 -22.77 -2.57
C GLN A 302 16.30 -23.17 -3.62
N ARG A 303 16.18 -22.63 -4.84
CA ARG A 303 17.14 -22.91 -5.92
C ARG A 303 18.56 -22.42 -5.60
N ALA A 304 18.67 -21.27 -4.93
CA ALA A 304 19.95 -20.78 -4.45
C ALA A 304 20.54 -21.70 -3.37
N GLN A 305 19.73 -22.24 -2.45
CA GLN A 305 20.17 -23.21 -1.42
C GLN A 305 20.60 -24.55 -2.04
N GLU A 306 20.01 -24.96 -3.17
CA GLU A 306 20.44 -26.09 -3.98
C GLU A 306 21.82 -25.85 -4.66
N GLY A 307 22.39 -24.66 -4.52
CA GLY A 307 23.70 -24.31 -5.08
C GLY A 307 23.69 -23.92 -6.55
N ARG A 308 22.54 -23.62 -7.16
CA ARG A 308 22.45 -23.18 -8.56
C ARG A 308 23.10 -21.80 -8.71
N PRO A 309 24.18 -21.67 -9.51
CA PRO A 309 25.02 -20.47 -9.49
C PRO A 309 24.25 -19.18 -9.81
N GLU A 310 23.37 -19.18 -10.81
CA GLU A 310 22.59 -18.02 -11.24
C GLU A 310 21.63 -17.52 -10.14
N TYR A 311 20.98 -18.42 -9.41
CA TYR A 311 20.12 -18.10 -8.28
C TYR A 311 20.92 -17.60 -7.08
N VAL A 312 22.08 -18.19 -6.80
CA VAL A 312 22.99 -17.73 -5.74
C VAL A 312 23.46 -16.30 -6.00
N VAL A 313 23.86 -16.00 -7.24
CA VAL A 313 24.31 -14.66 -7.63
C VAL A 313 23.16 -13.66 -7.53
N PHE A 314 21.96 -14.02 -8.02
CA PHE A 314 20.77 -13.15 -7.94
C PHE A 314 20.39 -12.84 -6.50
N MET A 315 20.35 -13.85 -5.61
CA MET A 315 20.04 -13.65 -4.19
C MET A 315 21.04 -12.71 -3.49
N LYS A 316 22.34 -12.87 -3.78
CA LYS A 316 23.36 -11.96 -3.28
C LYS A 316 23.18 -10.54 -3.80
N ALA A 317 22.84 -10.39 -5.08
CA ALA A 317 22.57 -9.09 -5.71
C ALA A 317 21.32 -8.44 -5.14
N PHE A 318 20.23 -9.20 -4.93
CA PHE A 318 18.98 -8.75 -4.35
C PHE A 318 19.22 -8.18 -2.94
N VAL A 319 19.86 -8.95 -2.06
CA VAL A 319 20.20 -8.53 -0.69
C VAL A 319 21.13 -7.32 -0.70
N LEU A 320 22.16 -7.31 -1.55
CA LEU A 320 23.12 -6.19 -1.63
C LEU A 320 22.44 -4.92 -2.11
N ASN A 321 21.54 -5.03 -3.10
CA ASN A 321 20.84 -3.90 -3.68
C ASN A 321 19.92 -3.25 -2.63
N ILE A 322 19.12 -4.03 -1.91
CA ILE A 322 18.28 -3.54 -0.81
C ILE A 322 19.12 -2.87 0.28
N ALA A 323 20.22 -3.51 0.69
CA ALA A 323 21.10 -2.96 1.73
C ALA A 323 21.69 -1.60 1.34
N LYS A 324 22.09 -1.40 0.08
CA LYS A 324 22.57 -0.10 -0.43
C LYS A 324 21.51 0.99 -0.27
N TYR A 325 20.26 0.72 -0.64
CA TYR A 325 19.18 1.70 -0.51
C TYR A 325 18.81 1.98 0.95
N ILE A 326 18.86 0.99 1.84
CA ILE A 326 18.68 1.21 3.28
C ILE A 326 19.76 2.14 3.82
N VAL A 327 21.04 1.87 3.50
CA VAL A 327 22.16 2.67 3.99
C VAL A 327 22.12 4.10 3.43
N ALA A 328 21.72 4.28 2.17
CA ALA A 328 21.59 5.60 1.57
C ALA A 328 20.60 6.50 2.31
N GLN A 329 19.50 5.94 2.85
CA GLN A 329 18.55 6.71 3.67
C GLN A 329 19.19 7.28 4.95
N GLY A 330 20.21 6.61 5.47
CA GLY A 330 20.94 7.10 6.66
C GLY A 330 21.69 8.41 6.41
N ALA A 331 22.09 8.66 5.15
CA ALA A 331 22.79 9.90 4.79
C ALA A 331 21.90 11.15 4.92
N VAL A 332 20.59 11.02 4.66
CA VAL A 332 19.61 12.10 4.77
C VAL A 332 19.52 12.68 6.20
N VAL A 333 19.87 11.88 7.19
CA VAL A 333 19.79 12.22 8.62
C VAL A 333 21.16 12.16 9.34
N ASP A 334 22.27 12.32 8.60
CA ASP A 334 23.63 12.31 9.12
C ASP A 334 23.96 11.06 9.95
N GLY A 335 23.40 9.90 9.57
CA GLY A 335 23.54 8.63 10.28
C GLY A 335 22.74 8.52 11.57
N LYS A 336 21.91 9.50 11.92
CA LYS A 336 21.10 9.51 13.15
C LYS A 336 19.82 8.69 12.97
N VAL A 337 19.97 7.38 12.93
CA VAL A 337 18.90 6.40 12.76
C VAL A 337 18.74 5.59 14.04
N ASP A 338 17.52 5.53 14.59
CA ASP A 338 17.23 4.75 15.80
C ASP A 338 17.01 3.27 15.49
N ILE A 339 16.39 2.96 14.35
CA ILE A 339 15.97 1.61 13.99
C ILE A 339 15.85 1.42 12.47
N ILE A 340 16.19 0.23 12.00
CA ILE A 340 15.86 -0.26 10.67
C ILE A 340 14.80 -1.34 10.83
N ILE A 341 13.69 -1.23 10.09
CA ILE A 341 12.59 -2.19 10.15
C ILE A 341 12.44 -2.87 8.79
N LEU A 342 12.44 -4.20 8.79
CA LEU A 342 12.18 -5.04 7.61
C LEU A 342 10.75 -5.60 7.71
N THR A 343 9.94 -5.41 6.64
CA THR A 343 8.54 -5.85 6.62
C THR A 343 8.12 -6.31 5.22
N GLY A 344 6.85 -6.69 5.05
CA GLY A 344 6.30 -7.24 3.81
C GLY A 344 6.46 -8.75 3.72
N GLY A 345 5.90 -9.35 2.65
CA GLY A 345 5.84 -10.81 2.50
C GLY A 345 7.20 -11.49 2.38
N VAL A 346 8.20 -10.83 1.76
CA VAL A 346 9.56 -11.37 1.65
C VAL A 346 10.26 -11.42 3.01
N ALA A 347 9.84 -10.60 3.97
CA ALA A 347 10.42 -10.59 5.32
C ALA A 347 10.11 -11.85 6.16
N TYR A 348 9.27 -12.75 5.67
CA TYR A 348 9.13 -14.10 6.26
C TYR A 348 10.38 -14.96 6.03
N SER A 349 11.19 -14.67 4.99
CA SER A 349 12.47 -15.36 4.79
C SER A 349 13.51 -14.87 5.78
N LYS A 350 13.82 -15.72 6.76
CA LYS A 350 14.89 -15.45 7.72
C LYS A 350 16.26 -15.36 7.04
N THR A 351 16.50 -16.14 6.00
CA THR A 351 17.74 -16.09 5.20
C THR A 351 17.96 -14.69 4.59
N ILE A 352 16.91 -14.11 4.00
CA ILE A 352 16.98 -12.79 3.38
C ILE A 352 17.14 -11.72 4.45
N THR A 353 16.32 -11.75 5.49
CA THR A 353 16.34 -10.72 6.55
C THR A 353 17.64 -10.72 7.33
N ASP A 354 18.19 -11.88 7.68
CA ASP A 354 19.50 -11.99 8.37
C ASP A 354 20.64 -11.49 7.47
N ALA A 355 20.58 -11.82 6.16
CA ALA A 355 21.60 -11.37 5.21
C ALA A 355 21.56 -9.83 5.00
N ILE A 356 20.38 -9.22 4.99
CA ILE A 356 20.23 -7.75 4.96
C ILE A 356 20.72 -7.16 6.28
N ALA A 357 20.24 -7.67 7.42
CA ALA A 357 20.62 -7.20 8.75
C ALA A 357 22.14 -7.20 8.92
N LYS A 358 22.84 -8.27 8.53
CA LYS A 358 24.31 -8.35 8.56
C LYS A 358 25.00 -7.20 7.81
N LYS A 359 24.36 -6.67 6.76
CA LYS A 359 24.94 -5.60 5.93
C LYS A 359 24.63 -4.20 6.46
N VAL A 360 23.55 -4.03 7.23
CA VAL A 360 23.05 -2.68 7.58
C VAL A 360 23.07 -2.41 9.10
N SER A 361 23.31 -3.41 9.96
CA SER A 361 23.27 -3.27 11.43
C SER A 361 24.33 -2.33 12.02
N TRP A 362 25.31 -1.95 11.25
CA TRP A 362 26.29 -0.92 11.64
C TRP A 362 25.70 0.51 11.56
N VAL A 363 24.58 0.71 10.82
CA VAL A 363 23.85 1.99 10.76
C VAL A 363 22.94 2.13 11.97
N ALA A 364 22.10 1.10 12.24
CA ALA A 364 21.19 1.05 13.37
C ALA A 364 20.75 -0.40 13.65
N PRO A 365 20.19 -0.69 14.84
CA PRO A 365 19.58 -1.99 15.12
C PRO A 365 18.53 -2.35 14.07
N VAL A 366 18.38 -3.65 13.80
CA VAL A 366 17.41 -4.17 12.83
C VAL A 366 16.30 -4.93 13.53
N LYS A 367 15.05 -4.61 13.24
CA LYS A 367 13.87 -5.35 13.70
C LYS A 367 13.06 -5.85 12.49
N VAL A 368 12.52 -7.06 12.60
CA VAL A 368 11.72 -7.67 11.52
C VAL A 368 10.27 -7.79 11.99
N TYR A 369 9.36 -7.26 11.19
CA TYR A 369 7.91 -7.44 11.31
C TYR A 369 7.41 -8.03 9.98
N PRO A 370 7.41 -9.37 9.83
CA PRO A 370 7.09 -10.00 8.56
C PRO A 370 5.62 -9.86 8.22
N GLY A 371 5.35 -9.84 6.91
CA GLY A 371 4.00 -9.75 6.36
C GLY A 371 3.48 -8.32 6.21
N GLU A 372 2.26 -8.28 5.74
CA GLU A 372 1.46 -7.07 5.59
C GLU A 372 0.00 -7.39 5.92
N ASN A 373 -0.69 -6.47 6.54
CA ASN A 373 -2.12 -6.57 6.80
C ASN A 373 -2.79 -5.27 6.32
N GLU A 374 -2.97 -5.15 5.00
CA GLU A 374 -3.55 -3.94 4.41
C GLU A 374 -4.96 -3.67 4.95
N LEU A 375 -5.83 -4.70 4.99
CA LEU A 375 -7.20 -4.54 5.47
C LEU A 375 -7.23 -4.19 6.96
N GLY A 376 -6.44 -4.87 7.78
CA GLY A 376 -6.32 -4.55 9.21
C GLY A 376 -5.74 -3.16 9.47
N SER A 377 -4.76 -2.72 8.66
CA SER A 377 -4.19 -1.38 8.76
C SER A 377 -5.22 -0.29 8.40
N LEU A 378 -6.08 -0.53 7.42
CA LEU A 378 -7.19 0.36 7.08
C LEU A 378 -8.24 0.37 8.20
N ALA A 379 -8.61 -0.80 8.73
CA ALA A 379 -9.55 -0.89 9.85
C ALA A 379 -9.02 -0.18 11.11
N GLU A 380 -7.72 -0.32 11.44
CA GLU A 380 -7.07 0.43 12.53
C GLU A 380 -7.26 1.94 12.34
N ASN A 381 -7.01 2.47 11.13
CA ASN A 381 -7.25 3.89 10.85
C ASN A 381 -8.73 4.27 11.02
N GLY A 382 -9.68 3.40 10.65
CA GLY A 382 -11.11 3.61 10.88
C GLY A 382 -11.43 3.78 12.37
N TYR A 383 -10.90 2.92 13.24
CA TYR A 383 -11.08 3.05 14.68
C TYR A 383 -10.41 4.28 15.26
N ILE A 384 -9.25 4.67 14.75
CA ILE A 384 -8.57 5.92 15.14
C ILE A 384 -9.45 7.14 14.79
N ILE A 385 -10.14 7.12 13.64
CA ILE A 385 -11.11 8.17 13.25
C ILE A 385 -12.31 8.17 14.18
N LEU A 386 -12.94 7.00 14.41
CA LEU A 386 -14.13 6.89 15.27
C LEU A 386 -13.84 7.29 16.72
N ALA A 387 -12.60 7.10 17.18
CA ALA A 387 -12.14 7.56 18.50
C ALA A 387 -11.80 9.06 18.54
N GLY A 388 -11.84 9.78 17.42
CA GLY A 388 -11.41 11.19 17.33
C GLY A 388 -9.92 11.39 17.59
N ALA A 389 -9.10 10.36 17.34
CA ALA A 389 -7.68 10.32 17.70
C ALA A 389 -6.74 10.73 16.54
N THR A 390 -7.27 11.26 15.45
CA THR A 390 -6.49 11.76 14.31
C THR A 390 -7.13 12.99 13.70
N LYS A 391 -6.29 13.80 13.04
CA LYS A 391 -6.77 14.89 12.18
C LYS A 391 -7.21 14.29 10.84
N ILE A 392 -8.37 14.70 10.37
CA ILE A 392 -8.85 14.37 9.02
C ILE A 392 -8.49 15.53 8.10
N HIS A 393 -7.81 15.21 6.99
CA HIS A 393 -7.47 16.17 5.96
C HIS A 393 -8.61 16.26 4.93
N THR A 394 -8.81 17.45 4.37
CA THR A 394 -9.67 17.66 3.20
C THR A 394 -8.76 17.74 1.98
N TYR A 395 -9.00 16.86 1.00
CA TYR A 395 -8.26 16.90 -0.26
C TYR A 395 -8.71 18.11 -1.10
N ASN A 396 -7.73 18.80 -1.66
CA ASN A 396 -7.93 19.89 -2.63
C ASN A 396 -6.97 19.66 -3.79
N LYS A 397 -7.51 19.44 -4.99
CA LYS A 397 -6.75 19.12 -6.21
C LYS A 397 -5.84 20.25 -6.71
N ASP A 398 -6.13 21.48 -6.32
CA ASP A 398 -5.41 22.68 -6.73
C ASP A 398 -4.45 23.21 -5.65
N ARG A 399 -4.35 22.50 -4.52
CA ARG A 399 -3.48 22.91 -3.41
C ARG A 399 -2.01 22.71 -3.80
N ILE A 400 -1.23 23.79 -3.67
CA ILE A 400 0.23 23.69 -3.61
C ILE A 400 0.58 23.25 -2.19
N ILE A 401 1.35 22.17 -2.01
CA ILE A 401 1.93 21.83 -0.72
C ILE A 401 3.04 22.86 -0.52
N GLU A 402 2.78 23.88 0.30
CA GLU A 402 3.83 24.77 0.79
C GLU A 402 4.61 24.01 1.86
N ASP A 403 5.93 24.04 1.75
CA ASP A 403 6.92 23.40 2.63
C ASP A 403 6.82 23.82 4.12
#